data_9772a13b0bace5166db03b6033c31e64
#
_entry.id   9772a13b0bace5166db03b6033c31e64
#
_cell.length_a   1.000
_cell.length_b   1.000
_cell.length_c   1.000
_cell.angle_alpha   90.00
_cell.angle_beta   90.00
_cell.angle_gamma   90.00
#
_symmetry.space_group_name_H-M   'P 1'
#
loop_
_entity.id
_entity.type
_entity.pdbx_description
1 polymer ?
#
loop_
_entity_poly.entity_id
_entity_poly.type
_entity_poly.pdbx_seq_one_letter_code
_entity_poly.pdbx_strand_id
1 'polypeptide(L)'
;VAEISSFQLQWVEKFHPFISVLLNMTNDHTDYHGSFAEYVRIKTKIFAEQTAKDITIINADDPAQRELIEKIRSKVVAFSSKRELREGIFVKGDQIIFKMQGLDEEIYPLKMIKLPGWHNVENVMAAVVAARFCDADRQSIESCVSNFYGLSHRIEFVGEKKSIKFYDDSKGTNVGAVVRALETFSQPVILLLGGRDKDGDFETLKPMLSQKAKKIILFGEARERISSLIGKGVEKVIIPKMRDAIEVAYEKARPGDIVLLSPGCASFDEFRDYKERGEYFKRIVRGL
;
A
#
# COMPACT_ATOMS: atom_id res chain seq x y z
N VAL A 1 -15.88 -1.96 -10.82
CA VAL A 1 -14.43 -1.77 -10.60
C VAL A 1 -13.81 -3.14 -10.39
N ALA A 2 -12.68 -3.41 -11.06
CA ALA A 2 -11.93 -4.66 -10.93
C ALA A 2 -10.45 -4.35 -10.66
N GLU A 3 -9.86 -5.05 -9.69
CA GLU A 3 -8.42 -5.10 -9.48
C GLU A 3 -7.85 -6.23 -10.34
N ILE A 4 -6.93 -5.90 -11.24
CA ILE A 4 -6.38 -6.83 -12.22
C ILE A 4 -4.87 -7.02 -11.96
N SER A 5 -4.46 -8.25 -11.70
CA SER A 5 -3.05 -8.61 -11.51
C SER A 5 -2.32 -8.76 -12.85
N SER A 6 -0.99 -8.70 -12.82
CA SER A 6 -0.16 -9.02 -13.99
C SER A 6 -0.36 -10.45 -14.48
N PHE A 7 -0.62 -11.39 -13.56
CA PHE A 7 -0.93 -12.79 -13.89
C PHE A 7 -2.21 -12.93 -14.72
N GLN A 8 -3.23 -12.10 -14.43
CA GLN A 8 -4.47 -12.08 -15.22
C GLN A 8 -4.26 -11.37 -16.56
N LEU A 9 -3.55 -10.22 -16.56
CA LEU A 9 -3.28 -9.45 -17.77
C LEU A 9 -2.45 -10.24 -18.80
N GLN A 10 -1.63 -11.19 -18.35
CA GLN A 10 -0.85 -12.04 -19.26
C GLN A 10 -1.73 -12.76 -20.30
N TRP A 11 -2.94 -13.18 -19.88
CA TRP A 11 -3.84 -14.00 -20.68
C TRP A 11 -4.95 -13.21 -21.39
N VAL A 12 -5.00 -11.88 -21.21
CA VAL A 12 -6.02 -11.08 -21.91
C VAL A 12 -5.62 -10.81 -23.37
N GLU A 13 -6.64 -10.89 -24.26
CA GLU A 13 -6.50 -10.64 -25.68
C GLU A 13 -7.32 -9.41 -26.13
N LYS A 14 -8.53 -9.24 -25.56
CA LYS A 14 -9.49 -8.20 -25.97
C LYS A 14 -10.06 -7.44 -24.77
N PHE A 15 -9.24 -7.17 -23.78
CA PHE A 15 -9.67 -6.44 -22.58
C PHE A 15 -9.70 -4.94 -22.87
N HIS A 16 -10.88 -4.34 -22.80
CA HIS A 16 -11.12 -2.93 -23.12
C HIS A 16 -11.85 -2.23 -21.95
N PRO A 17 -11.15 -1.74 -20.94
CA PRO A 17 -11.77 -0.93 -19.89
C PRO A 17 -11.98 0.51 -20.36
N PHE A 18 -13.11 1.12 -19.98
CA PHE A 18 -13.33 2.55 -20.19
C PHE A 18 -12.30 3.41 -19.41
N ILE A 19 -11.99 3.03 -18.16
CA ILE A 19 -10.94 3.68 -17.37
C ILE A 19 -9.93 2.62 -16.93
N SER A 20 -8.66 2.83 -17.22
CA SER A 20 -7.55 2.07 -16.66
C SER A 20 -6.76 2.91 -15.67
N VAL A 21 -6.30 2.30 -14.57
CA VAL A 21 -5.53 2.97 -13.51
C VAL A 21 -4.24 2.21 -13.25
N LEU A 22 -3.11 2.89 -13.35
CA LEU A 22 -1.80 2.40 -12.97
C LEU A 22 -1.32 3.23 -11.77
N LEU A 23 -1.29 2.62 -10.57
CA LEU A 23 -0.89 3.34 -9.35
C LEU A 23 0.62 3.45 -9.23
N ASN A 24 1.32 2.33 -9.40
CA ASN A 24 2.79 2.26 -9.40
C ASN A 24 3.28 1.02 -10.15
N MET A 25 4.51 1.07 -10.61
CA MET A 25 5.23 -0.05 -11.22
C MET A 25 6.56 -0.23 -10.48
N THR A 26 6.59 -1.13 -9.52
CA THR A 26 7.80 -1.51 -8.79
C THR A 26 8.29 -2.87 -9.26
N ASN A 27 9.56 -3.15 -9.03
CA ASN A 27 10.14 -4.45 -9.33
C ASN A 27 9.50 -5.53 -8.45
N ASP A 28 8.48 -6.20 -8.99
CA ASP A 28 7.72 -7.25 -8.32
C ASP A 28 7.46 -8.40 -9.30
N HIS A 29 7.33 -9.62 -8.78
CA HIS A 29 7.04 -10.81 -9.58
C HIS A 29 8.02 -11.08 -10.74
N THR A 30 9.28 -10.63 -10.60
CA THR A 30 10.31 -10.88 -11.63
C THR A 30 10.77 -12.34 -11.67
N ASP A 31 10.60 -13.08 -10.58
CA ASP A 31 10.71 -14.54 -10.49
C ASP A 31 9.76 -15.24 -11.47
N TYR A 32 8.56 -14.71 -11.64
CA TYR A 32 7.56 -15.24 -12.56
C TYR A 32 7.69 -14.67 -13.99
N HIS A 33 7.84 -13.36 -14.13
CA HIS A 33 7.87 -12.67 -15.43
C HIS A 33 9.26 -12.67 -16.09
N GLY A 34 10.30 -13.11 -15.39
CA GLY A 34 11.66 -13.18 -15.85
C GLY A 34 12.41 -11.84 -15.86
N SER A 35 11.71 -10.69 -16.02
CA SER A 35 12.33 -9.37 -15.96
C SER A 35 11.31 -8.27 -15.62
N PHE A 36 11.81 -7.13 -15.13
CA PHE A 36 10.98 -5.93 -14.91
C PHE A 36 10.39 -5.39 -16.23
N ALA A 37 11.14 -5.45 -17.33
CA ALA A 37 10.65 -5.01 -18.64
C ALA A 37 9.46 -5.86 -19.11
N GLU A 38 9.51 -7.16 -18.92
CA GLU A 38 8.40 -8.06 -19.24
C GLU A 38 7.20 -7.83 -18.32
N TYR A 39 7.42 -7.62 -17.03
CA TYR A 39 6.37 -7.23 -16.08
C TYR A 39 5.67 -5.95 -16.54
N VAL A 40 6.42 -4.88 -16.92
CA VAL A 40 5.87 -3.64 -17.45
C VAL A 40 5.07 -3.91 -18.73
N ARG A 41 5.63 -4.68 -19.68
CA ARG A 41 4.96 -5.06 -20.94
C ARG A 41 3.61 -5.74 -20.69
N ILE A 42 3.55 -6.64 -19.72
CA ILE A 42 2.29 -7.32 -19.35
C ILE A 42 1.31 -6.35 -18.70
N LYS A 43 1.77 -5.50 -17.79
CA LYS A 43 0.92 -4.50 -17.13
C LYS A 43 0.31 -3.51 -18.13
N THR A 44 1.03 -3.16 -19.21
CA THR A 44 0.52 -2.24 -20.23
C THR A 44 -0.63 -2.81 -21.07
N LYS A 45 -0.87 -4.12 -21.04
CA LYS A 45 -2.05 -4.70 -21.66
C LYS A 45 -3.38 -4.16 -21.10
N ILE A 46 -3.37 -3.58 -19.90
CA ILE A 46 -4.56 -2.99 -19.30
C ILE A 46 -5.18 -1.87 -20.15
N PHE A 47 -4.36 -1.16 -20.94
CA PHE A 47 -4.82 -0.08 -21.84
C PHE A 47 -4.57 -0.36 -23.32
N ALA A 48 -4.11 -1.55 -23.69
CA ALA A 48 -3.70 -1.87 -25.06
C ALA A 48 -4.85 -1.73 -26.08
N GLU A 49 -6.07 -2.07 -25.69
CA GLU A 49 -7.27 -1.99 -26.54
C GLU A 49 -8.05 -0.69 -26.36
N GLN A 50 -7.59 0.23 -25.49
CA GLN A 50 -8.21 1.54 -25.31
C GLN A 50 -8.07 2.42 -26.56
N THR A 51 -9.02 3.31 -26.72
CA THR A 51 -9.13 4.29 -27.81
C THR A 51 -9.10 5.72 -27.25
N ALA A 52 -9.10 6.73 -28.10
CA ALA A 52 -9.16 8.14 -27.68
C ALA A 52 -10.43 8.52 -26.87
N LYS A 53 -11.43 7.64 -26.80
CA LYS A 53 -12.65 7.84 -26.00
C LYS A 53 -12.50 7.36 -24.56
N ASP A 54 -11.46 6.59 -24.27
CA ASP A 54 -11.19 5.97 -22.98
C ASP A 54 -10.19 6.81 -22.17
N ILE A 55 -10.01 6.45 -20.91
CA ILE A 55 -9.15 7.19 -19.96
C ILE A 55 -8.07 6.26 -19.41
N THR A 56 -6.83 6.72 -19.39
CA THR A 56 -5.75 6.08 -18.65
C THR A 56 -5.23 7.02 -17.56
N ILE A 57 -5.30 6.57 -16.31
CA ILE A 57 -4.81 7.32 -15.15
C ILE A 57 -3.45 6.76 -14.76
N ILE A 58 -2.42 7.62 -14.69
CA ILE A 58 -1.04 7.24 -14.42
C ILE A 58 -0.39 8.07 -13.32
N ASN A 59 0.62 7.49 -12.69
CA ASN A 59 1.46 8.17 -11.72
C ASN A 59 2.60 8.92 -12.45
N ALA A 60 2.55 10.25 -12.46
CA ALA A 60 3.60 11.09 -13.04
C ALA A 60 4.91 11.04 -12.24
N ASP A 61 4.90 10.58 -11.00
CA ASP A 61 6.08 10.44 -10.15
C ASP A 61 6.83 9.13 -10.39
N ASP A 62 6.20 8.17 -11.09
CA ASP A 62 6.78 6.88 -11.44
C ASP A 62 7.51 6.98 -12.81
N PRO A 63 8.85 6.82 -12.86
CA PRO A 63 9.63 6.93 -14.09
C PRO A 63 9.16 5.94 -15.17
N ALA A 64 8.87 4.69 -14.79
CA ALA A 64 8.45 3.65 -15.74
C ALA A 64 7.11 4.01 -16.42
N GLN A 65 6.19 4.62 -15.68
CA GLN A 65 4.90 5.06 -16.24
C GLN A 65 5.03 6.27 -17.15
N ARG A 66 5.95 7.20 -16.84
CA ARG A 66 6.20 8.36 -17.72
C ARG A 66 6.66 7.95 -19.12
N GLU A 67 7.48 6.92 -19.22
CA GLU A 67 7.95 6.39 -20.51
C GLU A 67 6.84 5.73 -21.34
N LEU A 68 5.71 5.43 -20.71
CA LEU A 68 4.56 4.81 -21.39
C LEU A 68 3.62 5.83 -22.04
N ILE A 69 3.66 7.11 -21.66
CA ILE A 69 2.69 8.12 -22.08
C ILE A 69 2.52 8.17 -23.59
N GLU A 70 3.63 8.14 -24.33
CA GLU A 70 3.61 8.20 -25.80
C GLU A 70 3.01 6.94 -26.46
N LYS A 71 2.89 5.84 -25.72
CA LYS A 71 2.33 4.58 -26.20
C LYS A 71 0.84 4.44 -25.92
N ILE A 72 0.27 5.35 -25.10
CA ILE A 72 -1.13 5.32 -24.67
C ILE A 72 -1.98 6.06 -25.70
N ARG A 73 -2.99 5.37 -26.26
CA ARG A 73 -3.92 5.93 -27.24
C ARG A 73 -5.12 6.65 -26.60
N SER A 74 -5.46 6.31 -25.38
CA SER A 74 -6.54 6.93 -24.62
C SER A 74 -6.14 8.31 -24.08
N LYS A 75 -7.11 9.06 -23.55
CA LYS A 75 -6.84 10.31 -22.86
C LYS A 75 -6.07 10.01 -21.57
N VAL A 76 -4.85 10.51 -21.47
CA VAL A 76 -4.00 10.35 -20.28
C VAL A 76 -4.34 11.41 -19.26
N VAL A 77 -4.59 11.00 -18.01
CA VAL A 77 -4.72 11.88 -16.85
C VAL A 77 -3.69 11.48 -15.81
N ALA A 78 -2.74 12.37 -15.56
CA ALA A 78 -1.67 12.12 -14.61
C ALA A 78 -2.04 12.55 -13.19
N PHE A 79 -1.54 11.80 -12.20
CA PHE A 79 -1.52 12.27 -10.80
C PHE A 79 -0.10 12.41 -10.28
N SER A 80 0.13 13.35 -9.34
CA SER A 80 1.43 13.55 -8.70
C SER A 80 1.28 14.03 -7.26
N SER A 81 1.98 13.38 -6.34
CA SER A 81 2.12 13.83 -4.95
C SER A 81 3.35 14.70 -4.72
N LYS A 82 4.27 14.82 -5.71
CA LYS A 82 5.59 15.44 -5.57
C LYS A 82 5.77 16.74 -6.35
N ARG A 83 4.91 17.00 -7.34
CA ARG A 83 5.04 18.20 -8.21
C ARG A 83 3.70 18.66 -8.74
N GLU A 84 3.61 19.96 -9.01
CA GLU A 84 2.47 20.56 -9.70
C GLU A 84 2.46 20.10 -11.18
N LEU A 85 1.29 19.82 -11.70
CA LEU A 85 1.06 19.46 -13.08
C LEU A 85 0.33 20.58 -13.80
N ARG A 86 0.58 20.75 -15.10
CA ARG A 86 -0.19 21.67 -15.93
C ARG A 86 -1.66 21.21 -16.04
N GLU A 87 -1.86 19.91 -16.23
CA GLU A 87 -3.15 19.23 -16.26
C GLU A 87 -3.03 17.88 -15.52
N GLY A 88 -4.10 17.47 -14.84
CA GLY A 88 -4.15 16.27 -14.02
C GLY A 88 -4.61 16.55 -12.60
N ILE A 89 -4.21 15.70 -11.67
CA ILE A 89 -4.49 15.88 -10.25
C ILE A 89 -3.18 15.84 -9.46
N PHE A 90 -2.97 16.80 -8.58
CA PHE A 90 -1.71 16.94 -7.86
C PHE A 90 -1.87 17.60 -6.50
N VAL A 91 -0.86 17.42 -5.65
CA VAL A 91 -0.79 18.07 -4.34
C VAL A 91 -0.09 19.42 -4.46
N LYS A 92 -0.68 20.44 -3.83
CA LYS A 92 -0.10 21.78 -3.63
C LYS A 92 -0.39 22.26 -2.21
N GLY A 93 0.66 22.35 -1.39
CA GLY A 93 0.50 22.68 0.03
C GLY A 93 -0.35 21.64 0.75
N ASP A 94 -1.45 22.06 1.36
CA ASP A 94 -2.42 21.22 2.06
C ASP A 94 -3.67 20.85 1.23
N GLN A 95 -3.56 21.00 -0.09
CA GLN A 95 -4.66 20.81 -1.03
C GLN A 95 -4.30 19.81 -2.13
N ILE A 96 -5.33 19.14 -2.63
CA ILE A 96 -5.30 18.37 -3.87
C ILE A 96 -6.03 19.20 -4.91
N ILE A 97 -5.38 19.47 -6.03
CA ILE A 97 -5.92 20.25 -7.14
C ILE A 97 -6.16 19.34 -8.33
N PHE A 98 -7.40 19.30 -8.82
CA PHE A 98 -7.74 18.64 -10.07
C PHE A 98 -8.00 19.70 -11.14
N LYS A 99 -7.23 19.66 -12.22
CA LYS A 99 -7.26 20.63 -13.31
C LYS A 99 -7.16 19.96 -14.66
N MET A 100 -8.14 20.18 -15.50
CA MET A 100 -8.21 19.63 -16.86
C MET A 100 -8.80 20.67 -17.82
N GLN A 101 -8.29 20.68 -19.05
CA GLN A 101 -8.86 21.55 -20.09
C GLN A 101 -10.35 21.27 -20.29
N GLY A 102 -11.15 22.33 -20.26
CA GLY A 102 -12.61 22.24 -20.44
C GLY A 102 -13.39 21.85 -19.19
N LEU A 103 -12.74 21.73 -18.02
CA LEU A 103 -13.38 21.55 -16.73
C LEU A 103 -12.97 22.68 -15.78
N ASP A 104 -13.87 23.02 -14.86
CA ASP A 104 -13.54 23.91 -13.76
C ASP A 104 -12.47 23.27 -12.84
N GLU A 105 -11.57 24.09 -12.31
CA GLU A 105 -10.59 23.63 -11.34
C GLU A 105 -11.27 23.21 -10.03
N GLU A 106 -10.99 22.01 -9.56
CA GLU A 106 -11.52 21.51 -8.30
C GLU A 106 -10.43 21.39 -7.26
N ILE A 107 -10.73 21.85 -6.04
CA ILE A 107 -9.80 21.86 -4.92
C ILE A 107 -10.39 20.99 -3.79
N TYR A 108 -9.61 20.03 -3.32
CA TYR A 108 -9.94 19.14 -2.23
C TYR A 108 -8.94 19.28 -1.09
N PRO A 109 -9.37 19.47 0.17
CA PRO A 109 -8.44 19.59 1.28
C PRO A 109 -7.80 18.23 1.62
N LEU A 110 -6.46 18.19 1.76
CA LEU A 110 -5.75 16.96 2.16
C LEU A 110 -6.28 16.35 3.47
N LYS A 111 -6.72 17.20 4.40
CA LYS A 111 -7.29 16.76 5.70
C LYS A 111 -8.55 15.89 5.59
N MET A 112 -9.21 15.86 4.42
CA MET A 112 -10.35 14.96 4.20
C MET A 112 -9.93 13.50 4.16
N ILE A 113 -8.68 13.20 3.80
CA ILE A 113 -8.15 11.84 3.74
C ILE A 113 -7.84 11.37 5.16
N LYS A 114 -8.54 10.34 5.62
CA LYS A 114 -8.35 9.75 6.95
C LYS A 114 -7.29 8.64 6.97
N LEU A 115 -6.92 8.16 5.80
CA LEU A 115 -5.92 7.12 5.64
C LEU A 115 -4.52 7.67 5.85
N PRO A 116 -3.67 7.02 6.66
CA PRO A 116 -2.29 7.44 6.84
C PRO A 116 -1.43 7.08 5.61
N GLY A 117 -0.40 7.90 5.36
CA GLY A 117 0.62 7.65 4.33
C GLY A 117 0.35 8.27 2.96
N TRP A 118 1.43 8.73 2.32
CA TRP A 118 1.37 9.41 1.01
C TRP A 118 0.85 8.54 -0.12
N HIS A 119 1.11 7.22 -0.07
CA HIS A 119 0.55 6.28 -1.03
C HIS A 119 -0.99 6.26 -1.02
N ASN A 120 -1.63 6.55 0.12
CA ASN A 120 -3.08 6.68 0.19
C ASN A 120 -3.56 8.00 -0.40
N VAL A 121 -2.79 9.07 -0.32
CA VAL A 121 -3.07 10.33 -1.04
C VAL A 121 -3.04 10.06 -2.56
N GLU A 122 -2.05 9.34 -3.05
CA GLU A 122 -1.95 8.93 -4.45
C GLU A 122 -3.14 8.06 -4.88
N ASN A 123 -3.52 7.08 -4.07
CA ASN A 123 -4.71 6.25 -4.32
C ASN A 123 -5.99 7.07 -4.39
N VAL A 124 -6.16 8.05 -3.48
CA VAL A 124 -7.32 8.95 -3.47
C VAL A 124 -7.32 9.84 -4.70
N MET A 125 -6.18 10.42 -5.11
CA MET A 125 -6.10 11.22 -6.32
C MET A 125 -6.53 10.42 -7.56
N ALA A 126 -6.02 9.20 -7.72
CA ALA A 126 -6.43 8.32 -8.81
C ALA A 126 -7.93 7.98 -8.76
N ALA A 127 -8.47 7.74 -7.57
CA ALA A 127 -9.89 7.46 -7.37
C ALA A 127 -10.78 8.67 -7.69
N VAL A 128 -10.36 9.89 -7.29
CA VAL A 128 -11.05 11.15 -7.63
C VAL A 128 -11.16 11.30 -9.15
N VAL A 129 -10.04 11.14 -9.87
CA VAL A 129 -10.05 11.22 -11.35
C VAL A 129 -11.00 10.20 -11.93
N ALA A 130 -10.91 8.93 -11.51
CA ALA A 130 -11.81 7.88 -12.01
C ALA A 130 -13.28 8.20 -11.75
N ALA A 131 -13.61 8.67 -10.54
CA ALA A 131 -14.97 9.04 -10.17
C ALA A 131 -15.50 10.21 -11.01
N ARG A 132 -14.67 11.24 -11.26
CA ARG A 132 -15.06 12.39 -12.09
C ARG A 132 -15.36 11.99 -13.54
N PHE A 133 -14.59 11.06 -14.11
CA PHE A 133 -14.86 10.52 -15.44
C PHE A 133 -15.99 9.48 -15.46
N CYS A 134 -16.55 9.13 -14.31
CA CYS A 134 -17.80 8.39 -14.14
C CYS A 134 -18.96 9.30 -13.69
N ASP A 135 -18.89 10.60 -13.94
CA ASP A 135 -19.91 11.62 -13.66
C ASP A 135 -20.27 11.80 -12.17
N ALA A 136 -19.39 11.35 -11.27
CA ALA A 136 -19.59 11.63 -9.85
C ALA A 136 -19.39 13.14 -9.57
N ASP A 137 -20.30 13.74 -8.83
CA ASP A 137 -20.17 15.14 -8.41
C ASP A 137 -19.14 15.31 -7.30
N ARG A 138 -18.63 16.53 -7.17
CA ARG A 138 -17.60 16.87 -6.17
C ARG A 138 -18.03 16.57 -4.74
N GLN A 139 -19.28 16.88 -4.37
CA GLN A 139 -19.79 16.70 -3.01
C GLN A 139 -19.82 15.22 -2.62
N SER A 140 -20.26 14.37 -3.53
CA SER A 140 -20.27 12.91 -3.36
C SER A 140 -18.86 12.35 -3.18
N ILE A 141 -17.87 12.86 -3.94
CA ILE A 141 -16.47 12.48 -3.82
C ILE A 141 -15.92 12.90 -2.45
N GLU A 142 -16.10 14.16 -2.04
CA GLU A 142 -15.65 14.67 -0.74
C GLU A 142 -16.27 13.88 0.41
N SER A 143 -17.57 13.60 0.34
CA SER A 143 -18.28 12.80 1.34
C SER A 143 -17.71 11.38 1.43
N CYS A 144 -17.52 10.72 0.29
CA CYS A 144 -16.98 9.36 0.25
C CYS A 144 -15.56 9.29 0.84
N VAL A 145 -14.65 10.18 0.41
CA VAL A 145 -13.26 10.20 0.88
C VAL A 145 -13.18 10.55 2.37
N SER A 146 -13.98 11.52 2.84
CA SER A 146 -13.98 11.94 4.25
C SER A 146 -14.50 10.87 5.21
N ASN A 147 -15.32 9.96 4.73
CA ASN A 147 -15.90 8.87 5.51
C ASN A 147 -15.21 7.50 5.25
N PHE A 148 -14.17 7.46 4.44
CA PHE A 148 -13.42 6.24 4.17
C PHE A 148 -12.24 6.08 5.13
N TYR A 149 -12.32 5.11 6.00
CA TYR A 149 -11.31 4.81 7.02
C TYR A 149 -10.38 3.65 6.64
N GLY A 150 -10.45 3.18 5.40
CA GLY A 150 -9.60 2.10 4.87
C GLY A 150 -10.31 0.75 4.78
N LEU A 151 -9.54 -0.22 4.32
CA LEU A 151 -9.97 -1.62 4.25
C LEU A 151 -9.44 -2.36 5.47
N SER A 152 -10.22 -3.29 5.99
CA SER A 152 -9.77 -4.15 7.09
C SER A 152 -8.46 -4.84 6.75
N HIS A 153 -7.57 -4.89 7.73
CA HIS A 153 -6.25 -5.53 7.66
C HIS A 153 -5.24 -4.85 6.70
N ARG A 154 -5.49 -3.59 6.30
CA ARG A 154 -4.54 -2.76 5.55
C ARG A 154 -4.20 -1.50 6.34
N ILE A 155 -3.17 -1.57 7.18
CA ILE A 155 -2.74 -0.50 8.09
C ILE A 155 -3.94 0.04 8.88
N GLU A 156 -4.85 -0.86 9.25
CA GLU A 156 -6.09 -0.55 9.98
C GLU A 156 -5.76 -0.13 11.40
N PHE A 157 -6.23 1.04 11.83
CA PHE A 157 -6.12 1.45 13.23
C PHE A 157 -7.03 0.58 14.11
N VAL A 158 -6.44 -0.13 15.04
CA VAL A 158 -7.15 -1.07 15.93
C VAL A 158 -7.58 -0.42 17.24
N GLY A 159 -6.76 0.48 17.75
CA GLY A 159 -7.01 1.16 19.01
C GLY A 159 -5.74 1.77 19.61
N GLU A 160 -5.94 2.45 20.75
CA GLU A 160 -4.87 3.06 21.52
C GLU A 160 -4.97 2.63 22.99
N LYS A 161 -3.84 2.23 23.60
CA LYS A 161 -3.73 1.88 25.02
C LYS A 161 -2.48 2.51 25.62
N LYS A 162 -2.63 3.27 26.70
CA LYS A 162 -1.52 4.00 27.36
C LYS A 162 -0.70 4.82 26.36
N SER A 163 -1.37 5.51 25.44
CA SER A 163 -0.74 6.29 24.36
C SER A 163 0.13 5.46 23.41
N ILE A 164 -0.08 4.16 23.32
CA ILE A 164 0.50 3.26 22.32
C ILE A 164 -0.58 2.94 21.30
N LYS A 165 -0.31 3.19 20.02
CA LYS A 165 -1.26 2.94 18.93
C LYS A 165 -0.97 1.59 18.27
N PHE A 166 -2.04 0.85 17.98
CA PHE A 166 -1.97 -0.46 17.35
C PHE A 166 -2.54 -0.41 15.94
N TYR A 167 -1.81 -0.97 14.99
CA TYR A 167 -2.23 -1.06 13.59
C TYR A 167 -2.13 -2.48 13.05
N ASP A 168 -3.18 -2.90 12.35
CA ASP A 168 -3.29 -4.20 11.69
C ASP A 168 -3.05 -4.06 10.18
N ASP A 169 -1.93 -4.60 9.71
CA ASP A 169 -1.61 -4.75 8.30
C ASP A 169 -1.42 -6.25 7.97
N SER A 170 -2.29 -7.10 8.51
CA SER A 170 -2.20 -8.55 8.30
C SER A 170 -2.24 -8.95 6.82
N LYS A 171 -2.81 -8.12 5.94
CA LYS A 171 -2.76 -8.31 4.48
C LYS A 171 -1.38 -8.06 3.88
N GLY A 172 -0.46 -7.45 4.60
CA GLY A 172 0.95 -7.27 4.23
C GLY A 172 1.70 -8.60 4.26
N THR A 173 1.51 -9.45 3.25
CA THR A 173 2.03 -10.83 3.18
C THR A 173 3.31 -10.95 2.37
N ASN A 174 3.94 -9.85 2.00
CA ASN A 174 5.23 -9.78 1.31
C ASN A 174 6.11 -8.65 1.84
N VAL A 175 7.38 -8.69 1.49
CA VAL A 175 8.40 -7.74 1.94
C VAL A 175 8.08 -6.29 1.51
N GLY A 176 7.61 -6.10 0.28
CA GLY A 176 7.25 -4.77 -0.24
C GLY A 176 6.11 -4.12 0.55
N ALA A 177 5.13 -4.91 1.03
CA ALA A 177 4.06 -4.41 1.88
C ALA A 177 4.60 -3.91 3.23
N VAL A 178 5.56 -4.62 3.83
CA VAL A 178 6.20 -4.19 5.09
C VAL A 178 6.92 -2.85 4.94
N VAL A 179 7.63 -2.66 3.82
CA VAL A 179 8.29 -1.38 3.51
C VAL A 179 7.25 -0.25 3.49
N ARG A 180 6.17 -0.42 2.74
CA ARG A 180 5.09 0.58 2.64
C ARG A 180 4.40 0.85 3.97
N ALA A 181 4.20 -0.19 4.77
CA ALA A 181 3.61 -0.04 6.10
C ALA A 181 4.52 0.78 7.04
N LEU A 182 5.83 0.53 7.02
CA LEU A 182 6.80 1.29 7.81
C LEU A 182 6.94 2.75 7.33
N GLU A 183 6.90 3.01 6.02
CA GLU A 183 6.92 4.37 5.46
C GLU A 183 5.76 5.25 5.94
N THR A 184 4.64 4.63 6.32
CA THR A 184 3.43 5.33 6.77
C THR A 184 3.65 6.13 8.05
N PHE A 185 4.55 5.69 8.93
CA PHE A 185 4.71 6.23 10.26
C PHE A 185 5.97 7.08 10.42
N SER A 186 5.84 8.20 11.12
CA SER A 186 6.95 9.04 11.59
C SER A 186 7.41 8.66 12.99
N GLN A 187 6.54 8.01 13.77
CA GLN A 187 6.80 7.57 15.15
C GLN A 187 7.64 6.29 15.16
N PRO A 188 8.31 5.98 16.29
CA PRO A 188 9.00 4.71 16.45
C PRO A 188 8.05 3.51 16.35
N VAL A 189 8.41 2.51 15.56
CA VAL A 189 7.59 1.32 15.31
C VAL A 189 8.16 0.09 16.01
N ILE A 190 7.31 -0.62 16.75
CA ILE A 190 7.55 -2.00 17.15
C ILE A 190 6.84 -2.89 16.14
N LEU A 191 7.62 -3.56 15.31
CA LEU A 191 7.13 -4.35 14.19
C LEU A 191 6.95 -5.81 14.60
N LEU A 192 5.75 -6.34 14.36
CA LEU A 192 5.45 -7.77 14.40
C LEU A 192 5.63 -8.35 12.98
N LEU A 193 6.66 -9.17 12.79
CA LEU A 193 7.10 -9.71 11.49
C LEU A 193 7.21 -11.23 11.55
N GLY A 194 6.58 -11.96 10.62
CA GLY A 194 6.66 -13.42 10.58
C GLY A 194 5.38 -14.11 10.10
N GLY A 195 5.40 -15.43 10.14
CA GLY A 195 4.39 -16.31 9.55
C GLY A 195 5.05 -17.36 8.67
N ARG A 196 4.35 -17.87 7.63
CA ARG A 196 4.91 -18.77 6.63
C ARG A 196 5.51 -17.97 5.47
N ASP A 197 6.82 -18.11 5.30
CA ASP A 197 7.55 -17.46 4.23
C ASP A 197 7.24 -18.08 2.85
N LYS A 198 7.42 -17.25 1.80
CA LYS A 198 7.31 -17.60 0.39
C LYS A 198 8.57 -17.14 -0.35
N ASP A 199 9.73 -17.44 0.22
CA ASP A 199 11.05 -17.05 -0.29
C ASP A 199 11.24 -15.53 -0.44
N GLY A 200 10.68 -14.77 0.53
CA GLY A 200 10.80 -13.33 0.57
C GLY A 200 12.26 -12.87 0.76
N ASP A 201 12.65 -11.82 0.03
CA ASP A 201 13.94 -11.16 0.17
C ASP A 201 13.93 -10.18 1.36
N PHE A 202 14.02 -10.71 2.58
CA PHE A 202 14.02 -9.92 3.81
C PHE A 202 15.29 -9.08 4.00
N GLU A 203 16.36 -9.34 3.24
CA GLU A 203 17.56 -8.51 3.31
C GLU A 203 17.27 -7.08 2.86
N THR A 204 16.37 -6.90 1.90
CA THR A 204 15.95 -5.60 1.39
C THR A 204 15.23 -4.73 2.42
N LEU A 205 14.77 -5.32 3.53
CA LEU A 205 14.18 -4.56 4.65
C LEU A 205 15.23 -3.83 5.51
N LYS A 206 16.49 -4.25 5.50
CA LYS A 206 17.52 -3.71 6.42
C LYS A 206 17.56 -2.18 6.51
N PRO A 207 17.57 -1.43 5.40
CA PRO A 207 17.60 0.04 5.47
C PRO A 207 16.36 0.61 6.15
N MET A 208 15.18 0.12 5.80
CA MET A 208 13.91 0.60 6.34
C MET A 208 13.76 0.23 7.82
N LEU A 209 14.14 -0.98 8.20
CA LEU A 209 14.13 -1.43 9.59
C LEU A 209 15.07 -0.56 10.46
N SER A 210 16.28 -0.26 10.00
CA SER A 210 17.23 0.59 10.72
C SER A 210 16.71 2.02 10.88
N GLN A 211 15.92 2.52 9.94
CA GLN A 211 15.39 3.88 9.97
C GLN A 211 14.12 4.01 10.82
N LYS A 212 13.24 3.01 10.81
CA LYS A 212 11.86 3.10 11.31
C LYS A 212 11.54 2.18 12.48
N ALA A 213 12.17 1.00 12.53
CA ALA A 213 11.87 0.04 13.56
C ALA A 213 12.68 0.28 14.83
N LYS A 214 12.01 0.58 15.92
CA LYS A 214 12.60 0.63 17.26
C LYS A 214 12.93 -0.77 17.75
N LYS A 215 12.07 -1.73 17.43
CA LYS A 215 12.20 -3.14 17.80
C LYS A 215 11.43 -4.02 16.82
N ILE A 216 11.93 -5.25 16.62
CA ILE A 216 11.26 -6.24 15.78
C ILE A 216 10.92 -7.45 16.66
N ILE A 217 9.66 -7.87 16.63
CA ILE A 217 9.21 -9.10 17.26
C ILE A 217 8.94 -10.11 16.14
N LEU A 218 9.79 -11.12 16.07
CA LEU A 218 9.71 -12.18 15.07
C LEU A 218 8.88 -13.34 15.59
N PHE A 219 7.88 -13.78 14.80
CA PHE A 219 6.98 -14.86 15.20
C PHE A 219 6.72 -15.87 14.08
N GLY A 220 6.06 -16.98 14.42
CA GLY A 220 5.63 -17.99 13.45
C GLY A 220 6.77 -18.82 12.87
N GLU A 221 6.48 -19.52 11.77
CA GLU A 221 7.38 -20.50 11.16
C GLU A 221 8.70 -19.90 10.66
N ALA A 222 8.64 -18.74 10.00
CA ALA A 222 9.80 -18.11 9.35
C ALA A 222 10.71 -17.31 10.31
N ARG A 223 10.42 -17.18 11.58
CA ARG A 223 11.10 -16.30 12.56
C ARG A 223 12.63 -16.41 12.57
N GLU A 224 13.15 -17.64 12.54
CA GLU A 224 14.62 -17.88 12.58
C GLU A 224 15.28 -17.48 11.26
N ARG A 225 14.66 -17.85 10.12
CA ARG A 225 15.14 -17.47 8.79
C ARG A 225 15.17 -15.94 8.63
N ILE A 226 14.08 -15.27 8.98
CA ILE A 226 14.02 -13.80 8.94
C ILE A 226 15.09 -13.19 9.85
N SER A 227 15.24 -13.71 11.07
CA SER A 227 16.26 -13.25 12.01
C SER A 227 17.68 -13.29 11.45
N SER A 228 18.01 -14.35 10.70
CA SER A 228 19.32 -14.49 10.07
C SER A 228 19.52 -13.50 8.93
N LEU A 229 18.49 -13.30 8.08
CA LEU A 229 18.56 -12.44 6.89
C LEU A 229 18.62 -10.95 7.24
N ILE A 230 17.84 -10.47 8.21
CA ILE A 230 17.85 -9.05 8.61
C ILE A 230 19.09 -8.65 9.41
N GLY A 231 19.87 -9.61 9.91
CA GLY A 231 21.14 -9.33 10.59
C GLY A 231 20.98 -8.68 11.97
N LYS A 232 22.03 -7.94 12.43
CA LYS A 232 22.12 -7.39 13.80
C LYS A 232 21.74 -5.91 13.94
N GLY A 233 21.29 -5.25 12.90
CA GLY A 233 21.13 -3.78 12.84
C GLY A 233 20.00 -3.20 13.71
N VAL A 234 18.99 -4.01 14.11
CA VAL A 234 17.87 -3.59 14.95
C VAL A 234 17.65 -4.61 16.05
N GLU A 235 17.26 -4.13 17.24
CA GLU A 235 16.92 -5.01 18.35
C GLU A 235 15.75 -5.91 17.99
N LYS A 236 15.91 -7.21 18.18
CA LYS A 236 14.91 -8.21 17.83
C LYS A 236 14.67 -9.21 18.94
N VAL A 237 13.44 -9.68 19.04
CA VAL A 237 13.02 -10.74 19.96
C VAL A 237 12.36 -11.82 19.12
N ILE A 238 12.68 -13.08 19.39
CA ILE A 238 12.14 -14.24 18.68
C ILE A 238 11.13 -14.95 19.58
N ILE A 239 9.88 -15.02 19.13
CA ILE A 239 8.75 -15.57 19.88
C ILE A 239 8.03 -16.58 18.99
N PRO A 240 7.81 -17.83 19.45
CA PRO A 240 7.19 -18.85 18.59
C PRO A 240 5.77 -18.51 18.15
N LYS A 241 4.93 -18.00 19.07
CA LYS A 241 3.50 -17.80 18.86
C LYS A 241 3.13 -16.33 18.73
N MET A 242 2.20 -16.04 17.83
CA MET A 242 1.74 -14.67 17.60
C MET A 242 1.14 -14.02 18.85
N ARG A 243 0.42 -14.78 19.70
CA ARG A 243 -0.15 -14.24 20.92
C ARG A 243 0.91 -13.61 21.82
N ASP A 244 1.92 -14.40 22.15
CA ASP A 244 3.01 -14.00 23.04
C ASP A 244 3.81 -12.85 22.42
N ALA A 245 3.95 -12.86 21.09
CA ALA A 245 4.59 -11.78 20.34
C ALA A 245 3.85 -10.44 20.48
N ILE A 246 2.51 -10.44 20.49
CA ILE A 246 1.69 -9.22 20.70
C ILE A 246 1.85 -8.73 22.14
N GLU A 247 1.79 -9.61 23.11
CA GLU A 247 1.96 -9.29 24.54
C GLU A 247 3.35 -8.69 24.79
N VAL A 248 4.41 -9.31 24.27
CA VAL A 248 5.79 -8.79 24.35
C VAL A 248 5.94 -7.45 23.63
N ALA A 249 5.30 -7.26 22.46
CA ALA A 249 5.32 -5.98 21.77
C ALA A 249 4.71 -4.86 22.63
N TYR A 250 3.60 -5.12 23.30
CA TYR A 250 2.97 -4.18 24.21
C TYR A 250 3.84 -3.86 25.43
N GLU A 251 4.43 -4.88 26.08
CA GLU A 251 5.33 -4.71 27.24
C GLU A 251 6.57 -3.87 26.91
N LYS A 252 7.09 -4.00 25.69
CA LYS A 252 8.28 -3.27 25.23
C LYS A 252 7.96 -1.88 24.69
N ALA A 253 6.69 -1.58 24.40
CA ALA A 253 6.24 -0.29 23.90
C ALA A 253 6.26 0.77 25.00
N ARG A 254 6.43 2.02 24.59
CA ARG A 254 6.33 3.22 25.42
C ARG A 254 5.28 4.16 24.88
N PRO A 255 4.72 5.07 25.68
CA PRO A 255 3.83 6.11 25.20
C PRO A 255 4.40 6.83 23.95
N GLY A 256 3.61 6.93 22.89
CA GLY A 256 4.01 7.49 21.61
C GLY A 256 4.50 6.48 20.58
N ASP A 257 4.81 5.24 20.98
CA ASP A 257 5.21 4.17 20.05
C ASP A 257 3.99 3.64 19.28
N ILE A 258 4.29 3.01 18.15
CA ILE A 258 3.34 2.26 17.34
C ILE A 258 3.67 0.76 17.42
N VAL A 259 2.67 -0.07 17.68
CA VAL A 259 2.74 -1.52 17.50
C VAL A 259 2.06 -1.85 16.17
N LEU A 260 2.85 -2.33 15.21
CA LEU A 260 2.41 -2.62 13.85
C LEU A 260 2.50 -4.12 13.57
N LEU A 261 1.37 -4.74 13.28
CA LEU A 261 1.35 -6.06 12.64
C LEU A 261 1.50 -5.86 11.13
N SER A 262 2.68 -6.08 10.57
CA SER A 262 2.91 -6.17 9.12
C SER A 262 3.84 -7.35 8.86
N PRO A 263 3.24 -8.55 8.69
CA PRO A 263 3.96 -9.81 8.87
C PRO A 263 4.93 -10.16 7.75
N GLY A 264 4.81 -9.60 6.55
CA GLY A 264 5.67 -9.91 5.41
C GLY A 264 5.58 -11.36 4.91
N CYS A 265 4.76 -12.18 5.56
CA CYS A 265 4.61 -13.61 5.35
C CYS A 265 3.13 -14.00 5.22
N ALA A 266 2.87 -15.14 4.59
CA ALA A 266 1.55 -15.76 4.63
C ALA A 266 1.18 -16.17 6.07
N SER A 267 -0.12 -16.37 6.31
CA SER A 267 -0.66 -16.69 7.63
C SER A 267 -0.84 -18.19 7.91
N PHE A 268 -0.56 -19.03 6.91
CA PHE A 268 -0.95 -20.45 6.89
C PHE A 268 -0.20 -21.37 7.89
N ASP A 269 0.69 -20.81 8.68
CA ASP A 269 1.35 -21.49 9.78
C ASP A 269 0.48 -21.58 11.06
N GLU A 270 -0.30 -20.53 11.36
CA GLU A 270 -1.17 -20.48 12.55
C GLU A 270 -2.65 -20.19 12.21
N PHE A 271 -2.98 -19.72 11.00
CA PHE A 271 -4.30 -19.24 10.61
C PHE A 271 -4.69 -19.71 9.21
N ARG A 272 -5.99 -19.77 8.95
CA ARG A 272 -6.54 -20.16 7.62
C ARG A 272 -6.22 -19.12 6.54
N ASP A 273 -6.24 -17.85 6.93
CA ASP A 273 -5.98 -16.73 6.02
C ASP A 273 -5.53 -15.49 6.80
N TYR A 274 -5.16 -14.44 6.07
CA TYR A 274 -4.73 -13.17 6.66
C TYR A 274 -5.85 -12.46 7.45
N LYS A 275 -7.12 -12.70 7.12
CA LYS A 275 -8.27 -12.09 7.82
C LYS A 275 -8.38 -12.68 9.23
N GLU A 276 -8.31 -13.99 9.35
CA GLU A 276 -8.32 -14.65 10.66
C GLU A 276 -7.15 -14.19 11.51
N ARG A 277 -5.95 -14.05 10.95
CA ARG A 277 -4.77 -13.51 11.65
C ARG A 277 -5.01 -12.07 12.13
N GLY A 278 -5.55 -11.20 11.28
CA GLY A 278 -5.86 -9.82 11.63
C GLY A 278 -6.94 -9.71 12.70
N GLU A 279 -8.05 -10.48 12.59
CA GLU A 279 -9.09 -10.52 13.63
C GLU A 279 -8.53 -11.06 14.96
N TYR A 280 -7.63 -12.03 14.91
CA TYR A 280 -6.95 -12.53 16.10
C TYR A 280 -6.11 -11.43 16.76
N PHE A 281 -5.33 -10.67 15.98
CA PHE A 281 -4.57 -9.50 16.45
C PHE A 281 -5.49 -8.48 17.15
N LYS A 282 -6.55 -8.07 16.47
CA LYS A 282 -7.52 -7.10 17.00
C LYS A 282 -8.14 -7.57 18.31
N ARG A 283 -8.49 -8.85 18.42
CA ARG A 283 -9.05 -9.45 19.63
C ARG A 283 -8.08 -9.40 20.81
N ILE A 284 -6.81 -9.76 20.59
CA ILE A 284 -5.78 -9.70 21.64
C ILE A 284 -5.56 -8.25 22.08
N VAL A 285 -5.38 -7.33 21.14
CA VAL A 285 -5.18 -5.90 21.43
C VAL A 285 -6.34 -5.32 22.25
N ARG A 286 -7.58 -5.69 21.95
CA ARG A 286 -8.74 -5.23 22.73
C ARG A 286 -8.73 -5.76 24.17
N GLY A 287 -8.15 -6.92 24.41
CA GLY A 287 -8.03 -7.57 25.72
C GLY A 287 -6.84 -7.11 26.57
N LEU A 288 -5.85 -6.37 26.00
CA LEU A 288 -4.74 -5.75 26.74
C LEU A 288 -5.29 -4.63 27.65
#